data_2732e05d44963fbc4ca16d9a22092520
#
_entry.id   2732e05d44963fbc4ca16d9a22092520
#
_cell.length_a   1.000
_cell.length_b   1.000
_cell.length_c   1.000
_cell.angle_alpha   90.00
_cell.angle_beta   90.00
_cell.angle_gamma   90.00
#
_symmetry.space_group_name_H-M   'P 1'
#
loop_
_entity.id
_entity.type
_entity.pdbx_description
1 polymer ?
#
loop_
_entity_poly.entity_id
_entity_poly.type
_entity_poly.pdbx_seq_one_letter_code
_entity_poly.pdbx_strand_id
1 'polypeptide(L)'
;MGAGRIRMEGEMTNIVAGNVAPAFSLKRLDGKEYSLDKLLKRGPVVAAFFKISCPVCQFTFPFLERIFQRYGGDGVSFVGVSQDDAQSTKEFADKYGVSLPLVMDEKNYPVSNAYGLTNVPTIFLVEPDGAVKVSCTGFVKADLETIANELAGRRKIKPAALFKPEEKVPALQPG
;
A
#
# COMPACT_ATOMS: atom_id res chain seq x y z
N MET A 1 -21.75 -14.82 20.16
CA MET A 1 -22.55 -13.61 19.82
C MET A 1 -21.59 -12.45 19.61
N GLY A 2 -21.31 -12.10 18.38
CA GLY A 2 -20.48 -10.95 18.06
C GLY A 2 -21.29 -9.67 18.27
N ALA A 3 -20.92 -8.86 19.25
CA ALA A 3 -21.43 -7.51 19.33
C ALA A 3 -20.91 -6.73 18.13
N GLY A 4 -21.77 -6.55 17.11
CA GLY A 4 -21.48 -5.65 16.01
C GLY A 4 -21.28 -4.27 16.59
N ARG A 5 -20.05 -3.75 16.51
CA ARG A 5 -19.80 -2.33 16.76
C ARG A 5 -20.57 -1.55 15.68
N ILE A 6 -21.64 -0.91 16.13
CA ILE A 6 -22.32 0.09 15.31
C ILE A 6 -21.32 1.21 15.10
N ARG A 7 -20.85 1.38 13.84
CA ARG A 7 -20.05 2.55 13.47
C ARG A 7 -20.94 3.78 13.67
N MET A 8 -20.55 4.64 14.58
CA MET A 8 -21.13 5.97 14.67
C MET A 8 -20.71 6.76 13.42
N GLU A 9 -21.68 7.36 12.73
CA GLU A 9 -21.41 8.28 11.60
C GLU A 9 -20.49 9.39 12.12
N GLY A 10 -19.27 9.45 11.52
CA GLY A 10 -18.27 10.47 11.83
C GLY A 10 -16.90 9.98 12.31
N GLU A 11 -16.73 8.70 12.68
CA GLU A 11 -15.40 8.15 12.99
C GLU A 11 -14.71 7.67 11.72
N MET A 12 -13.74 8.47 11.23
CA MET A 12 -12.79 8.07 10.19
C MET A 12 -11.76 7.13 10.82
N THR A 13 -12.03 5.83 10.80
CA THR A 13 -11.07 4.81 11.24
C THR A 13 -10.51 4.08 10.02
N ASN A 14 -9.17 3.92 9.97
CA ASN A 14 -8.53 3.06 8.99
C ASN A 14 -9.21 1.69 8.95
N ILE A 15 -9.39 1.15 7.75
CA ILE A 15 -9.74 -0.25 7.63
C ILE A 15 -8.57 -1.09 8.13
N VAL A 16 -8.89 -2.23 8.73
CA VAL A 16 -7.93 -3.13 9.37
C VAL A 16 -8.06 -4.54 8.80
N ALA A 17 -7.15 -5.42 9.19
CA ALA A 17 -7.23 -6.83 8.81
C ALA A 17 -8.60 -7.42 9.11
N GLY A 18 -9.14 -8.17 8.17
CA GLY A 18 -10.49 -8.75 8.21
C GLY A 18 -11.58 -7.89 7.55
N ASN A 19 -11.35 -6.60 7.34
CA ASN A 19 -12.28 -5.75 6.59
C ASN A 19 -12.16 -6.01 5.09
N VAL A 20 -13.21 -5.67 4.35
CA VAL A 20 -13.19 -5.68 2.88
C VAL A 20 -12.59 -4.37 2.39
N ALA A 21 -11.60 -4.45 1.50
CA ALA A 21 -11.01 -3.28 0.88
C ALA A 21 -12.01 -2.62 -0.07
N PRO A 22 -12.29 -1.30 0.07
CA PRO A 22 -13.13 -0.59 -0.88
C PRO A 22 -12.59 -0.66 -2.30
N ALA A 23 -13.47 -0.92 -3.27
CA ALA A 23 -13.12 -0.91 -4.68
C ALA A 23 -12.69 0.49 -5.13
N PHE A 24 -11.76 0.56 -6.05
CA PHE A 24 -11.40 1.82 -6.71
C PHE A 24 -10.96 1.59 -8.15
N SER A 25 -11.07 2.64 -8.93
CA SER A 25 -10.50 2.74 -10.27
C SER A 25 -9.91 4.14 -10.41
N LEU A 26 -8.58 4.21 -10.54
CA LEU A 26 -7.83 5.45 -10.61
C LEU A 26 -6.88 5.43 -11.81
N LYS A 27 -6.51 6.61 -12.29
CA LYS A 27 -5.60 6.74 -13.43
C LYS A 27 -4.14 6.66 -12.99
N ARG A 28 -3.37 5.89 -13.75
CA ARG A 28 -1.91 5.83 -13.65
C ARG A 28 -1.28 7.08 -14.27
N LEU A 29 0.04 7.22 -14.08
CA LEU A 29 0.83 8.29 -14.71
C LEU A 29 0.74 8.29 -16.24
N ASP A 30 0.54 7.12 -16.86
CA ASP A 30 0.38 6.98 -18.32
C ASP A 30 -1.07 7.22 -18.80
N GLY A 31 -1.99 7.58 -17.89
CA GLY A 31 -3.39 7.83 -18.18
C GLY A 31 -4.27 6.59 -18.25
N LYS A 32 -3.72 5.39 -18.16
CA LYS A 32 -4.49 4.14 -18.11
C LYS A 32 -5.14 3.95 -16.76
N GLU A 33 -6.35 3.36 -16.78
CA GLU A 33 -7.04 3.02 -15.54
C GLU A 33 -6.44 1.80 -14.85
N TYR A 34 -6.36 1.88 -13.52
CA TYR A 34 -5.94 0.80 -12.65
C TYR A 34 -7.05 0.54 -11.63
N SER A 35 -7.67 -0.62 -11.73
CA SER A 35 -8.84 -0.99 -10.93
C SER A 35 -8.47 -2.11 -9.95
N LEU A 36 -8.81 -1.92 -8.67
CA LEU A 36 -8.56 -2.95 -7.65
C LEU A 36 -9.21 -4.28 -8.03
N ASP A 37 -10.45 -4.28 -8.50
CA ASP A 37 -11.17 -5.49 -8.86
C ASP A 37 -10.45 -6.29 -9.96
N LYS A 38 -9.93 -5.59 -10.96
CA LYS A 38 -9.17 -6.23 -12.04
C LYS A 38 -7.84 -6.79 -11.55
N LEU A 39 -7.17 -6.08 -10.64
CA LEU A 39 -5.92 -6.53 -10.05
C LEU A 39 -6.14 -7.78 -9.18
N LEU A 40 -7.18 -7.79 -8.36
CA LEU A 40 -7.51 -8.92 -7.48
C LEU A 40 -7.82 -10.21 -8.25
N LYS A 41 -8.31 -10.12 -9.48
CA LYS A 41 -8.49 -11.28 -10.36
C LYS A 41 -7.18 -11.97 -10.71
N ARG A 42 -6.05 -11.28 -10.63
CA ARG A 42 -4.71 -11.84 -10.88
C ARG A 42 -4.08 -12.42 -9.63
N GLY A 43 -4.49 -11.96 -8.44
CA GLY A 43 -3.91 -12.37 -7.17
C GLY A 43 -3.95 -11.25 -6.13
N PRO A 44 -3.18 -11.37 -5.05
CA PRO A 44 -3.15 -10.35 -4.01
C PRO A 44 -2.60 -9.02 -4.53
N VAL A 45 -3.00 -7.94 -3.85
CA VAL A 45 -2.61 -6.57 -4.18
C VAL A 45 -1.99 -5.91 -2.95
N VAL A 46 -0.82 -5.29 -3.13
CA VAL A 46 -0.25 -4.38 -2.15
C VAL A 46 -0.61 -2.97 -2.58
N ALA A 47 -1.44 -2.29 -1.77
CA ALA A 47 -1.88 -0.92 -2.02
C ALA A 47 -1.26 0.01 -0.96
N ALA A 48 -0.47 0.99 -1.40
CA ALA A 48 0.25 1.90 -0.54
C ALA A 48 -0.18 3.34 -0.80
N PHE A 49 -0.86 3.93 0.17
CA PHE A 49 -1.32 5.33 0.12
C PHE A 49 -0.23 6.26 0.63
N PHE A 50 0.02 7.34 -0.08
CA PHE A 50 1.11 8.25 0.27
C PHE A 50 0.88 9.68 -0.20
N LYS A 51 1.70 10.56 0.35
CA LYS A 51 1.81 11.97 -0.05
C LYS A 51 3.28 12.31 -0.29
N ILE A 52 3.56 13.06 -1.34
CA ILE A 52 4.95 13.35 -1.74
C ILE A 52 5.73 14.13 -0.69
N SER A 53 5.05 15.00 0.07
CA SER A 53 5.67 15.84 1.10
C SER A 53 5.88 15.14 2.45
N CYS A 54 5.43 13.90 2.59
CA CYS A 54 5.51 13.14 3.83
C CYS A 54 6.90 12.51 4.00
N PRO A 55 7.70 12.90 5.01
CA PRO A 55 9.04 12.32 5.23
C PRO A 55 9.02 10.81 5.45
N VAL A 56 8.01 10.29 6.15
CA VAL A 56 7.87 8.85 6.40
C VAL A 56 7.52 8.10 5.12
N CYS A 57 6.75 8.70 4.21
CA CYS A 57 6.52 8.15 2.87
C CYS A 57 7.82 8.08 2.06
N GLN A 58 8.61 9.15 2.08
CA GLN A 58 9.90 9.22 1.41
C GLN A 58 10.87 8.14 1.93
N PHE A 59 10.83 7.89 3.22
CA PHE A 59 11.62 6.83 3.87
C PHE A 59 11.13 5.42 3.53
N THR A 60 9.82 5.21 3.49
CA THR A 60 9.19 3.89 3.35
C THR A 60 9.23 3.36 1.92
N PHE A 61 9.00 4.22 0.93
CA PHE A 61 8.82 3.79 -0.45
C PHE A 61 10.03 3.06 -1.06
N PRO A 62 11.29 3.43 -0.78
CA PRO A 62 12.41 2.63 -1.26
C PRO A 62 12.40 1.17 -0.78
N PHE A 63 11.91 0.91 0.43
CA PHE A 63 11.76 -0.47 0.94
C PHE A 63 10.57 -1.17 0.29
N LEU A 64 9.46 -0.46 0.06
CA LEU A 64 8.33 -0.99 -0.68
C LEU A 64 8.72 -1.35 -2.11
N GLU A 65 9.51 -0.51 -2.77
CA GLU A 65 10.07 -0.80 -4.09
C GLU A 65 10.93 -2.06 -4.07
N ARG A 66 11.70 -2.26 -3.00
CA ARG A 66 12.50 -3.48 -2.81
C ARG A 66 11.63 -4.73 -2.75
N ILE A 67 10.50 -4.67 -2.05
CA ILE A 67 9.51 -5.76 -2.02
C ILE A 67 8.93 -5.98 -3.42
N PHE A 68 8.58 -4.91 -4.10
CA PHE A 68 8.06 -4.97 -5.48
C PHE A 68 9.03 -5.63 -6.45
N GLN A 69 10.29 -5.26 -6.42
CA GLN A 69 11.32 -5.83 -7.29
C GLN A 69 11.52 -7.34 -7.04
N ARG A 70 11.37 -7.78 -5.79
CA ARG A 70 11.54 -9.19 -5.44
C ARG A 70 10.32 -10.04 -5.72
N TYR A 71 9.13 -9.54 -5.44
CA TYR A 71 7.91 -10.34 -5.37
C TYR A 71 6.77 -9.86 -6.28
N GLY A 72 6.90 -8.72 -6.92
CA GLY A 72 5.92 -8.21 -7.87
C GLY A 72 5.88 -9.03 -9.17
N GLY A 73 4.79 -8.93 -9.91
CA GLY A 73 4.56 -9.70 -11.14
C GLY A 73 3.95 -11.08 -10.87
N ASP A 74 3.65 -11.82 -11.91
CA ASP A 74 3.12 -13.20 -11.86
C ASP A 74 2.05 -13.46 -10.78
N GLY A 75 0.97 -12.68 -10.82
CA GLY A 75 -0.14 -12.84 -9.89
C GLY A 75 -0.03 -12.00 -8.61
N VAL A 76 0.98 -11.17 -8.46
CA VAL A 76 1.08 -10.20 -7.37
C VAL A 76 1.15 -8.80 -7.94
N SER A 77 0.20 -7.94 -7.60
CA SER A 77 0.13 -6.57 -8.07
C SER A 77 0.46 -5.58 -6.96
N PHE A 78 1.11 -4.48 -7.36
CA PHE A 78 1.41 -3.34 -6.48
C PHE A 78 0.76 -2.09 -7.04
N VAL A 79 0.29 -1.23 -6.17
CA VAL A 79 -0.21 0.09 -6.54
C VAL A 79 0.11 1.09 -5.43
N GLY A 80 0.78 2.16 -5.79
CA GLY A 80 0.94 3.34 -4.93
C GLY A 80 -0.16 4.33 -5.24
N VAL A 81 -0.92 4.74 -4.23
CA VAL A 81 -2.03 5.68 -4.37
C VAL A 81 -1.58 7.04 -3.84
N SER A 82 -1.29 7.95 -4.77
CA SER A 82 -0.80 9.28 -4.47
C SER A 82 -1.94 10.26 -4.20
N GLN A 83 -1.78 11.09 -3.19
CA GLN A 83 -2.69 12.22 -2.91
C GLN A 83 -2.30 13.50 -3.66
N ASP A 84 -1.29 13.43 -4.52
CA ASP A 84 -0.78 14.57 -5.27
C ASP A 84 -1.08 14.41 -6.76
N ASP A 85 -0.81 15.47 -7.54
CA ASP A 85 -1.00 15.45 -8.99
C ASP A 85 0.02 14.54 -9.71
N ALA A 86 -0.22 14.31 -10.99
CA ALA A 86 0.59 13.41 -11.79
C ALA A 86 2.06 13.87 -11.90
N GLN A 87 2.30 15.17 -12.08
CA GLN A 87 3.65 15.70 -12.22
C GLN A 87 4.44 15.54 -10.93
N SER A 88 3.89 15.97 -9.81
CA SER A 88 4.52 15.84 -8.49
C SER A 88 4.77 14.38 -8.13
N THR A 89 3.82 13.50 -8.44
CA THR A 89 3.94 12.06 -8.24
C THR A 89 5.08 11.47 -9.08
N LYS A 90 5.21 11.89 -10.34
CA LYS A 90 6.31 11.46 -11.20
C LYS A 90 7.66 11.92 -10.66
N GLU A 91 7.78 13.16 -10.22
CA GLU A 91 9.00 13.70 -9.61
C GLU A 91 9.39 12.91 -8.36
N PHE A 92 8.43 12.53 -7.53
CA PHE A 92 8.66 11.67 -6.38
C PHE A 92 9.20 10.30 -6.81
N ALA A 93 8.59 9.67 -7.81
CA ALA A 93 9.02 8.38 -8.31
C ALA A 93 10.46 8.43 -8.83
N ASP A 94 10.80 9.46 -9.60
CA ASP A 94 12.14 9.65 -10.15
C ASP A 94 13.18 9.87 -9.03
N LYS A 95 12.83 10.71 -8.04
CA LYS A 95 13.73 11.04 -6.93
C LYS A 95 14.03 9.85 -6.02
N TYR A 96 13.04 9.02 -5.74
CA TYR A 96 13.17 7.92 -4.77
C TYR A 96 13.32 6.54 -5.43
N GLY A 97 13.47 6.49 -6.76
CA GLY A 97 13.68 5.25 -7.49
C GLY A 97 12.48 4.30 -7.45
N VAL A 98 11.28 4.84 -7.50
CA VAL A 98 10.04 4.07 -7.41
C VAL A 98 9.55 3.73 -8.82
N SER A 99 9.50 2.43 -9.15
CA SER A 99 9.00 1.94 -10.44
C SER A 99 7.67 1.19 -10.33
N LEU A 100 7.23 0.87 -9.11
CA LEU A 100 5.91 0.26 -8.93
C LEU A 100 4.80 1.19 -9.47
N PRO A 101 3.70 0.63 -9.99
CA PRO A 101 2.63 1.44 -10.58
C PRO A 101 2.05 2.45 -9.59
N LEU A 102 1.93 3.69 -10.02
CA LEU A 102 1.37 4.79 -9.22
C LEU A 102 0.09 5.31 -9.87
N VAL A 103 -0.91 5.55 -9.04
CA VAL A 103 -2.19 6.16 -9.42
C VAL A 103 -2.45 7.40 -8.58
N MET A 104 -3.28 8.31 -9.07
CA MET A 104 -3.57 9.57 -8.39
C MET A 104 -4.99 9.58 -7.82
N ASP A 105 -5.08 9.87 -6.53
CA ASP A 105 -6.32 10.07 -5.77
C ASP A 105 -6.47 11.56 -5.44
N GLU A 106 -6.32 12.40 -6.44
CA GLU A 106 -6.44 13.85 -6.29
C GLU A 106 -7.90 14.30 -6.24
N LYS A 107 -8.14 15.60 -5.94
CA LYS A 107 -9.47 16.20 -5.80
C LYS A 107 -10.30 15.58 -4.69
N ASN A 108 -9.97 15.96 -3.45
CA ASN A 108 -10.66 15.55 -2.22
C ASN A 108 -10.42 14.10 -1.80
N TYR A 109 -9.49 13.37 -2.40
CA TYR A 109 -9.02 12.07 -1.97
C TYR A 109 -10.15 11.05 -1.70
N PRO A 110 -11.05 10.80 -2.67
CA PRO A 110 -12.22 9.95 -2.41
C PRO A 110 -11.86 8.52 -2.02
N VAL A 111 -10.79 7.96 -2.59
CA VAL A 111 -10.37 6.59 -2.26
C VAL A 111 -9.70 6.55 -0.89
N SER A 112 -8.81 7.48 -0.59
CA SER A 112 -8.19 7.60 0.74
C SER A 112 -9.26 7.74 1.83
N ASN A 113 -10.30 8.55 1.56
CA ASN A 113 -11.42 8.74 2.48
C ASN A 113 -12.23 7.46 2.64
N ALA A 114 -12.48 6.71 1.57
CA ALA A 114 -13.20 5.44 1.62
C ALA A 114 -12.43 4.39 2.45
N TYR A 115 -11.10 4.42 2.42
CA TYR A 115 -10.25 3.56 3.24
C TYR A 115 -10.10 4.06 4.69
N GLY A 116 -10.67 5.19 5.01
CA GLY A 116 -10.65 5.76 6.37
C GLY A 116 -9.25 6.17 6.82
N LEU A 117 -8.39 6.61 5.90
CA LEU A 117 -7.00 6.94 6.22
C LEU A 117 -6.93 8.10 7.21
N THR A 118 -6.15 7.92 8.27
CA THR A 118 -5.80 8.96 9.24
C THR A 118 -4.40 9.49 9.03
N ASN A 119 -3.53 8.67 8.47
CA ASN A 119 -2.11 8.96 8.26
C ASN A 119 -1.62 8.37 6.94
N VAL A 120 -0.54 8.91 6.42
CA VAL A 120 0.25 8.33 5.34
C VAL A 120 1.70 8.17 5.80
N PRO A 121 2.43 7.15 5.33
CA PRO A 121 1.92 6.09 4.46
C PRO A 121 0.99 5.12 5.19
N THR A 122 0.03 4.56 4.48
CA THR A 122 -0.71 3.39 4.96
C THR A 122 -0.67 2.32 3.86
N ILE A 123 -0.26 1.12 4.22
CA ILE A 123 -0.03 0.03 3.27
C ILE A 123 -0.94 -1.13 3.62
N PHE A 124 -1.67 -1.62 2.63
CA PHE A 124 -2.57 -2.75 2.76
C PHE A 124 -2.11 -3.91 1.90
N LEU A 125 -2.12 -5.12 2.46
CA LEU A 125 -2.09 -6.35 1.68
C LEU A 125 -3.53 -6.84 1.56
N VAL A 126 -4.04 -6.87 0.33
CA VAL A 126 -5.42 -7.28 0.02
C VAL A 126 -5.39 -8.63 -0.66
N GLU A 127 -6.13 -9.59 -0.09
CA GLU A 127 -6.28 -10.92 -0.66
C GLU A 127 -7.18 -10.93 -1.90
N PRO A 128 -7.09 -11.96 -2.77
CA PRO A 128 -7.91 -12.02 -3.99
C PRO A 128 -9.43 -11.94 -3.77
N ASP A 129 -9.91 -12.35 -2.61
CA ASP A 129 -11.32 -12.23 -2.22
C ASP A 129 -11.73 -10.82 -1.77
N GLY A 130 -10.79 -9.87 -1.76
CA GLY A 130 -11.01 -8.49 -1.33
C GLY A 130 -10.79 -8.24 0.17
N ALA A 131 -10.49 -9.26 0.95
CA ALA A 131 -10.23 -9.09 2.39
C ALA A 131 -8.83 -8.50 2.63
N VAL A 132 -8.75 -7.54 3.53
CA VAL A 132 -7.47 -6.99 3.98
C VAL A 132 -6.80 -7.99 4.92
N LYS A 133 -5.59 -8.41 4.58
CA LYS A 133 -4.78 -9.31 5.42
C LYS A 133 -3.85 -8.54 6.35
N VAL A 134 -3.21 -7.49 5.85
CA VAL A 134 -2.31 -6.64 6.62
C VAL A 134 -2.70 -5.18 6.40
N SER A 135 -2.74 -4.42 7.49
CA SER A 135 -2.90 -2.97 7.48
C SER A 135 -1.75 -2.35 8.28
N CYS A 136 -0.87 -1.64 7.57
CA CYS A 136 0.35 -1.04 8.11
C CYS A 136 0.22 0.48 8.05
N THR A 137 0.06 1.14 9.20
CA THR A 137 -0.02 2.60 9.30
C THR A 137 1.34 3.17 9.71
N GLY A 138 1.88 4.06 8.88
CA GLY A 138 3.24 4.55 9.03
C GLY A 138 4.27 3.53 8.55
N PHE A 139 5.51 3.67 8.99
CA PHE A 139 6.54 2.67 8.79
C PHE A 139 6.55 1.71 9.99
N VAL A 140 6.17 0.47 9.77
CA VAL A 140 6.24 -0.61 10.77
C VAL A 140 7.06 -1.74 10.18
N LYS A 141 8.27 -1.90 10.70
CA LYS A 141 9.24 -2.87 10.18
C LYS A 141 8.66 -4.30 10.12
N ALA A 142 8.03 -4.73 11.21
CA ALA A 142 7.45 -6.08 11.31
C ALA A 142 6.32 -6.30 10.27
N ASP A 143 5.50 -5.29 10.02
CA ASP A 143 4.40 -5.40 9.04
C ASP A 143 4.94 -5.50 7.60
N LEU A 144 5.98 -4.73 7.28
CA LEU A 144 6.62 -4.82 5.96
C LEU A 144 7.30 -6.18 5.76
N GLU A 145 7.93 -6.72 6.80
CA GLU A 145 8.49 -8.08 6.77
C GLU A 145 7.39 -9.13 6.59
N THR A 146 6.26 -8.97 7.26
CA THR A 146 5.09 -9.84 7.10
C THR A 146 4.57 -9.82 5.68
N ILE A 147 4.40 -8.64 5.09
CA ILE A 147 3.97 -8.50 3.67
C ILE A 147 4.97 -9.23 2.75
N ALA A 148 6.26 -8.97 2.92
CA ALA A 148 7.30 -9.60 2.09
C ALA A 148 7.27 -11.13 2.21
N ASN A 149 7.14 -11.68 3.42
CA ASN A 149 7.09 -13.11 3.66
C ASN A 149 5.81 -13.76 3.07
N GLU A 150 4.67 -13.11 3.20
CA GLU A 150 3.42 -13.57 2.60
C GLU A 150 3.52 -13.65 1.07
N LEU A 151 4.11 -12.63 0.44
CA LEU A 151 4.30 -12.61 -1.01
C LEU A 151 5.32 -13.67 -1.47
N ALA A 152 6.39 -13.86 -0.71
CA ALA A 152 7.37 -14.91 -0.98
C ALA A 152 6.72 -16.30 -0.96
N GLY A 153 5.88 -16.57 0.05
CA GLY A 153 5.12 -17.81 0.16
C GLY A 153 4.14 -18.00 -1.00
N ARG A 154 3.45 -16.94 -1.39
CA ARG A 154 2.52 -16.96 -2.51
C ARG A 154 3.21 -17.29 -3.83
N ARG A 155 4.40 -16.75 -4.06
CA ARG A 155 5.19 -17.00 -5.26
C ARG A 155 6.08 -18.23 -5.16
N LYS A 156 6.05 -18.95 -4.04
CA LYS A 156 6.90 -20.10 -3.77
C LYS A 156 8.39 -19.79 -3.94
N ILE A 157 8.78 -18.59 -3.52
CA ILE A 157 10.16 -18.12 -3.51
C ILE A 157 10.65 -18.17 -2.06
N LYS A 158 11.90 -18.56 -1.87
CA LYS A 158 12.51 -18.53 -0.54
C LYS A 158 12.55 -17.10 -0.02
N PRO A 159 12.03 -16.81 1.19
CA PRO A 159 12.10 -15.48 1.77
C PRO A 159 13.56 -15.02 1.94
N ALA A 160 13.81 -13.75 1.59
CA ALA A 160 15.07 -13.09 1.84
C ALA A 160 14.88 -11.96 2.85
N ALA A 161 15.90 -11.65 3.64
CA ALA A 161 15.84 -10.53 4.56
C ALA A 161 15.52 -9.23 3.81
N LEU A 162 14.46 -8.54 4.24
CA LEU A 162 14.05 -7.28 3.63
C LEU A 162 15.02 -6.15 3.97
N PHE A 163 15.47 -6.12 5.22
CA PHE A 163 16.38 -5.10 5.73
C PHE A 163 17.77 -5.68 5.98
N LYS A 164 18.79 -4.93 5.60
CA LYS A 164 20.19 -5.29 5.88
C LYS A 164 20.56 -4.83 7.29
N PRO A 165 21.37 -5.59 8.05
CA PRO A 165 21.77 -5.20 9.41
C PRO A 165 22.41 -3.82 9.49
N GLU A 166 23.21 -3.44 8.50
CA GLU A 166 23.87 -2.14 8.41
C GLU A 166 22.94 -0.96 8.16
N GLU A 167 21.71 -1.21 7.68
CA GLU A 167 20.75 -0.15 7.41
C GLU A 167 20.16 0.46 8.68
N LYS A 168 20.25 -0.21 9.81
CA LYS A 168 19.78 0.26 11.14
C LYS A 168 18.38 0.85 11.11
N VAL A 169 17.46 0.13 10.52
CA VAL A 169 16.09 0.58 10.32
C VAL A 169 15.33 0.56 11.65
N PRO A 170 14.59 1.63 12.01
CA PRO A 170 13.78 1.64 13.22
C PRO A 170 12.61 0.65 13.13
N ALA A 171 12.13 0.20 14.29
CA ALA A 171 10.96 -0.68 14.34
C ALA A 171 9.68 0.03 13.91
N LEU A 172 9.57 1.33 14.19
CA LEU A 172 8.39 2.15 13.93
C LEU A 172 8.79 3.59 13.60
N GLN A 173 8.13 4.14 12.57
CA GLN A 173 8.09 5.57 12.29
C GLN A 173 6.63 5.96 12.06
N PRO A 174 5.99 6.74 12.95
CA PRO A 174 4.62 7.17 12.73
C PRO A 174 4.52 8.12 11.53
N GLY A 175 3.47 7.92 10.76
CA GLY A 175 3.17 8.75 9.58
C GLY A 175 2.56 10.11 9.92
#